data_4affd8cbcc803f52b4bb365ca319195a
#
_entry.id   4affd8cbcc803f52b4bb365ca319195a
#
_cell.length_a   1.000
_cell.length_b   1.000
_cell.length_c   1.000
_cell.angle_alpha   90.00
_cell.angle_beta   90.00
_cell.angle_gamma   90.00
#
_symmetry.space_group_name_H-M   'P 1'
#
loop_
_entity.id
_entity.type
_entity.pdbx_description
1 polymer ?
#
loop_
_entity_poly.entity_id
_entity_poly.type
_entity_poly.pdbx_seq_one_letter_code
_entity_poly.pdbx_strand_id
1 'polypeptide(L)'
;MVVIMNKVNSIQDYQDTSNNEIQCIPANIKEINPIADVCILEVPTTVQSTFTLDSTDSVQVGEAISLFGYPHSNHGRMVLTQQDTTIGAKILIDSNGIKLKNIVLNIQSRPGQSGSPIVIPEKRAIAGILIGSYAPQVNGSISIGGIDPQTLHQTTHAISAEYIKEMLE
;
A
#
# COMPACT_ATOMS: atom_id res chain seq x y z
N MET A 1 14.42 -13.96 3.63
CA MET A 1 13.78 -12.93 2.79
C MET A 1 14.69 -11.71 2.75
N VAL A 2 14.59 -10.86 1.73
CA VAL A 2 15.33 -9.58 1.68
C VAL A 2 14.36 -8.45 1.41
N VAL A 3 14.63 -7.30 2.01
CA VAL A 3 13.92 -6.04 1.74
C VAL A 3 14.84 -5.17 0.90
N ILE A 4 14.31 -4.63 -0.19
CA ILE A 4 15.03 -3.70 -1.04
C ILE A 4 14.95 -2.32 -0.41
N MET A 5 16.12 -1.70 -0.23
CA MET A 5 16.21 -0.34 0.30
C MET A 5 16.19 0.68 -0.82
N ASN A 6 15.48 1.76 -0.60
CA ASN A 6 15.55 2.90 -1.49
C ASN A 6 16.89 3.65 -1.29
N LYS A 7 17.47 4.14 -2.39
CA LYS A 7 18.69 4.93 -2.38
C LYS A 7 18.46 6.44 -2.31
N VAL A 8 17.21 6.85 -2.34
CA VAL A 8 16.86 8.28 -2.36
C VAL A 8 16.87 8.81 -0.93
N ASN A 9 17.62 9.85 -0.66
CA ASN A 9 17.66 10.51 0.64
C ASN A 9 16.40 11.35 0.90
N SER A 10 15.82 11.88 -0.16
CA SER A 10 14.59 12.65 -0.14
C SER A 10 13.73 12.34 -1.36
N ILE A 11 12.41 12.32 -1.18
CA ILE A 11 11.48 12.18 -2.33
C ILE A 11 11.56 13.37 -3.30
N GLN A 12 12.18 14.47 -2.87
CA GLN A 12 12.41 15.65 -3.71
C GLN A 12 13.65 15.53 -4.60
N ASP A 13 14.48 14.50 -4.37
CA ASP A 13 15.69 14.28 -5.17
C ASP A 13 15.33 13.62 -6.51
N TYR A 14 16.16 13.87 -7.53
CA TYR A 14 16.08 13.13 -8.77
C TYR A 14 16.47 11.66 -8.54
N GLN A 15 15.64 10.77 -9.05
CA GLN A 15 15.85 9.32 -8.98
C GLN A 15 16.39 8.84 -10.32
N ASP A 16 17.64 8.40 -10.34
CA ASP A 16 18.30 7.89 -11.55
C ASP A 16 17.77 6.51 -11.91
N THR A 17 16.95 6.42 -12.94
CA THR A 17 16.35 5.16 -13.40
C THR A 17 17.31 4.28 -14.20
N SER A 18 18.48 4.79 -14.56
CA SER A 18 19.55 4.01 -15.21
C SER A 18 20.41 3.24 -14.20
N ASN A 19 20.38 3.64 -12.92
CA ASN A 19 21.12 2.97 -11.85
C ASN A 19 20.35 1.74 -11.36
N ASN A 20 20.80 0.57 -11.81
CA ASN A 20 20.22 -0.73 -11.46
C ASN A 20 20.84 -1.37 -10.21
N GLU A 21 21.70 -0.68 -9.47
CA GLU A 21 22.21 -1.22 -8.22
C GLU A 21 21.08 -1.32 -7.19
N ILE A 22 20.96 -2.48 -6.58
CA ILE A 22 19.95 -2.78 -5.56
C ILE A 22 20.67 -2.97 -4.22
N GLN A 23 20.27 -2.20 -3.22
CA GLN A 23 20.65 -2.46 -1.83
C GLN A 23 19.58 -3.30 -1.17
N CYS A 24 19.98 -4.44 -0.64
CA CYS A 24 19.11 -5.35 0.06
C CYS A 24 19.55 -5.53 1.51
N ILE A 25 18.61 -5.61 2.42
CA ILE A 25 18.84 -6.04 3.79
C ILE A 25 18.10 -7.34 4.06
N PRO A 26 18.67 -8.25 4.88
CA PRO A 26 17.97 -9.45 5.27
C PRO A 26 16.74 -9.09 6.11
N ALA A 27 15.67 -9.85 5.92
CA ALA A 27 14.43 -9.70 6.69
C ALA A 27 13.92 -11.06 7.13
N ASN A 28 13.41 -11.13 8.35
CA ASN A 28 12.73 -12.29 8.90
C ASN A 28 11.24 -12.00 9.01
N ILE A 29 10.41 -13.01 8.74
CA ILE A 29 8.98 -12.91 9.03
C ILE A 29 8.82 -13.04 10.54
N LYS A 30 8.28 -12.01 11.17
CA LYS A 30 7.97 -11.99 12.59
C LYS A 30 6.57 -12.55 12.85
N GLU A 31 5.60 -12.12 12.08
CA GLU A 31 4.19 -12.50 12.24
C GLU A 31 3.44 -12.39 10.93
N ILE A 32 2.42 -13.23 10.73
CA ILE A 32 1.53 -13.23 9.57
C ILE A 32 0.09 -13.25 10.04
N ASN A 33 -0.71 -12.33 9.53
CA ASN A 33 -2.16 -12.36 9.65
C ASN A 33 -2.78 -12.63 8.25
N PRO A 34 -3.10 -13.89 7.92
CA PRO A 34 -3.62 -14.24 6.60
C PRO A 34 -5.05 -13.77 6.36
N ILE A 35 -5.80 -13.46 7.43
CA ILE A 35 -7.18 -12.95 7.32
C ILE A 35 -7.16 -11.51 6.86
N ALA A 36 -6.25 -10.71 7.42
CA ALA A 36 -6.06 -9.30 7.09
C ALA A 36 -5.12 -9.07 5.89
N ASP A 37 -4.49 -10.12 5.35
CA ASP A 37 -3.47 -10.07 4.31
C ASP A 37 -2.29 -9.15 4.69
N VAL A 38 -1.82 -9.27 5.93
CA VAL A 38 -0.74 -8.46 6.50
C VAL A 38 0.37 -9.34 7.06
N CYS A 39 1.61 -8.90 6.89
CA CYS A 39 2.80 -9.55 7.42
C CYS A 39 3.73 -8.53 8.09
N ILE A 40 4.25 -8.88 9.26
CA ILE A 40 5.28 -8.11 9.96
C ILE A 40 6.65 -8.70 9.61
N LEU A 41 7.53 -7.84 9.10
CA LEU A 41 8.93 -8.17 8.82
C LEU A 41 9.84 -7.48 9.84
N GLU A 42 10.78 -8.25 10.38
CA GLU A 42 11.86 -7.74 11.21
C GLU A 42 13.11 -7.54 10.36
N VAL A 43 13.68 -6.36 10.43
CA VAL A 43 14.89 -5.97 9.69
C VAL A 43 15.95 -5.45 10.67
N PRO A 44 17.26 -5.73 10.44
CA PRO A 44 18.34 -5.27 11.32
C PRO A 44 18.63 -3.78 11.06
N THR A 45 17.73 -2.92 11.48
CA THR A 45 17.89 -1.46 11.35
C THR A 45 17.53 -0.76 12.66
N THR A 46 18.18 0.36 12.92
CA THR A 46 17.88 1.26 14.04
C THR A 46 17.01 2.44 13.65
N VAL A 47 16.57 2.48 12.37
CA VAL A 47 15.70 3.57 11.89
C VAL A 47 14.33 3.45 12.57
N GLN A 48 13.94 4.50 13.25
CA GLN A 48 12.61 4.60 13.87
C GLN A 48 11.70 5.48 13.02
N SER A 49 10.48 5.01 12.82
CA SER A 49 9.44 5.82 12.19
C SER A 49 8.99 6.95 13.13
N THR A 50 8.78 8.12 12.56
CA THR A 50 8.14 9.24 13.26
C THR A 50 6.61 9.25 13.06
N PHE A 51 6.10 8.33 12.27
CA PHE A 51 4.66 8.12 12.05
C PHE A 51 4.12 7.14 13.08
N THR A 52 2.92 7.44 13.58
CA THR A 52 2.17 6.53 14.45
C THR A 52 1.24 5.64 13.61
N LEU A 53 0.99 4.42 14.09
CA LEU A 53 -0.09 3.60 13.53
C LEU A 53 -1.43 4.06 14.12
N ASP A 54 -2.37 4.32 13.25
CA ASP A 54 -3.72 4.75 13.60
C ASP A 54 -4.73 3.73 13.04
N SER A 55 -5.97 4.12 12.90
CA SER A 55 -7.06 3.30 12.40
C SER A 55 -7.83 4.04 11.30
N THR A 56 -8.47 3.28 10.44
CA THR A 56 -9.45 3.87 9.50
C THR A 56 -10.66 4.49 10.20
N ASP A 57 -10.85 4.29 11.51
CA ASP A 57 -11.89 4.98 12.27
C ASP A 57 -11.58 6.47 12.46
N SER A 58 -10.30 6.84 12.53
CA SER A 58 -9.83 8.22 12.74
C SER A 58 -9.91 9.12 11.51
N VAL A 59 -10.22 8.56 10.33
CA VAL A 59 -10.34 9.30 9.08
C VAL A 59 -11.79 9.45 8.62
N GLN A 60 -12.03 10.46 7.79
CA GLN A 60 -13.36 10.74 7.22
C GLN A 60 -13.35 10.55 5.70
N VAL A 61 -14.53 10.23 5.13
CA VAL A 61 -14.72 10.28 3.68
C VAL A 61 -14.49 11.70 3.18
N GLY A 62 -13.70 11.84 2.13
CA GLY A 62 -13.25 13.14 1.60
C GLY A 62 -11.96 13.67 2.23
N GLU A 63 -11.45 13.09 3.32
CA GLU A 63 -10.19 13.50 3.94
C GLU A 63 -9.01 13.25 3.00
N ALA A 64 -8.10 14.22 2.92
CA ALA A 64 -6.90 14.13 2.11
C ALA A 64 -5.86 13.19 2.74
N ILE A 65 -5.29 12.33 1.91
CA ILE A 65 -4.25 11.37 2.30
C ILE A 65 -3.16 11.31 1.26
N SER A 66 -1.98 10.83 1.65
CA SER A 66 -0.85 10.57 0.76
C SER A 66 -0.48 9.09 0.77
N LEU A 67 -0.28 8.55 -0.42
CA LEU A 67 0.20 7.20 -0.66
C LEU A 67 1.66 7.27 -1.13
N PHE A 68 2.55 6.53 -0.47
CA PHE A 68 3.96 6.40 -0.87
C PHE A 68 4.24 4.99 -1.32
N GLY A 69 4.81 4.81 -2.51
CA GLY A 69 5.06 3.48 -3.03
C GLY A 69 5.87 3.44 -4.31
N TYR A 70 6.08 2.23 -4.83
CA TYR A 70 6.89 1.95 -6.00
C TYR A 70 6.04 1.35 -7.14
N PRO A 71 5.31 2.19 -7.92
CA PRO A 71 4.52 1.70 -9.04
C PRO A 71 5.43 1.00 -10.06
N HIS A 72 4.97 -0.17 -10.52
CA HIS A 72 5.68 -1.01 -11.48
C HIS A 72 7.02 -1.61 -10.98
N SER A 73 7.23 -1.70 -9.66
CA SER A 73 8.42 -2.36 -9.09
C SER A 73 8.52 -3.84 -9.47
N ASN A 74 7.40 -4.50 -9.75
CA ASN A 74 7.35 -5.86 -10.29
C ASN A 74 7.98 -5.98 -11.70
N HIS A 75 8.19 -4.86 -12.40
CA HIS A 75 8.94 -4.76 -13.66
C HIS A 75 10.33 -4.16 -13.50
N GLY A 76 10.85 -4.14 -12.26
CA GLY A 76 12.19 -3.63 -11.95
C GLY A 76 12.29 -2.10 -11.83
N ARG A 77 11.17 -1.37 -11.92
CA ARG A 77 11.19 0.08 -11.77
C ARG A 77 11.16 0.49 -10.29
N MET A 78 12.29 0.90 -9.75
CA MET A 78 12.45 1.29 -8.35
C MET A 78 12.39 2.82 -8.17
N VAL A 79 11.24 3.40 -8.52
CA VAL A 79 10.98 4.85 -8.38
C VAL A 79 9.96 5.07 -7.26
N LEU A 80 10.40 5.69 -6.17
CA LEU A 80 9.51 6.10 -5.08
C LEU A 80 8.62 7.24 -5.55
N THR A 81 7.32 7.06 -5.44
CA THR A 81 6.32 8.06 -5.81
C THR A 81 5.46 8.45 -4.62
N GLN A 82 5.06 9.70 -4.58
CA GLN A 82 3.97 10.18 -3.73
C GLN A 82 2.75 10.42 -4.62
N GLN A 83 1.60 9.98 -4.13
CA GLN A 83 0.31 10.24 -4.75
C GLN A 83 -0.65 10.77 -3.69
N ASP A 84 -1.13 11.98 -3.89
CA ASP A 84 -2.11 12.59 -3.02
C ASP A 84 -3.51 12.32 -3.55
N THR A 85 -4.42 11.95 -2.66
CA THR A 85 -5.80 11.62 -2.99
C THR A 85 -6.71 11.84 -1.78
N THR A 86 -7.96 11.38 -1.89
CA THR A 86 -8.92 11.42 -0.80
C THR A 86 -9.52 10.05 -0.54
N ILE A 87 -10.06 9.87 0.65
CA ILE A 87 -10.84 8.69 1.00
C ILE A 87 -12.21 8.77 0.33
N GLY A 88 -12.54 7.76 -0.49
CA GLY A 88 -13.81 7.67 -1.20
C GLY A 88 -14.91 7.01 -0.40
N ALA A 89 -14.58 5.98 0.39
CA ALA A 89 -15.54 5.25 1.22
C ALA A 89 -14.85 4.52 2.38
N LYS A 90 -15.62 4.19 3.41
CA LYS A 90 -15.25 3.23 4.46
C LYS A 90 -16.09 1.98 4.25
N ILE A 91 -15.45 0.83 4.16
CA ILE A 91 -16.12 -0.44 3.85
C ILE A 91 -15.71 -1.55 4.81
N LEU A 92 -16.54 -2.55 4.94
CA LEU A 92 -16.21 -3.80 5.60
C LEU A 92 -16.08 -4.89 4.54
N ILE A 93 -14.91 -5.52 4.48
CA ILE A 93 -14.67 -6.68 3.61
C ILE A 93 -14.79 -7.94 4.46
N ASP A 94 -15.60 -8.88 4.01
CA ASP A 94 -15.70 -10.19 4.65
C ASP A 94 -14.53 -11.08 4.21
N SER A 95 -13.80 -11.59 5.20
CA SER A 95 -12.75 -12.57 5.02
C SER A 95 -13.04 -13.77 5.93
N ASN A 96 -13.57 -14.84 5.35
CA ASN A 96 -13.94 -16.05 6.07
C ASN A 96 -14.91 -15.83 7.26
N GLY A 97 -15.89 -14.95 7.10
CA GLY A 97 -16.87 -14.59 8.13
C GLY A 97 -16.40 -13.50 9.10
N ILE A 98 -15.19 -13.00 8.95
CA ILE A 98 -14.63 -11.88 9.73
C ILE A 98 -14.68 -10.61 8.89
N LYS A 99 -15.35 -9.59 9.40
CA LYS A 99 -15.46 -8.30 8.71
C LYS A 99 -14.27 -7.41 9.06
N LEU A 100 -13.47 -7.08 8.06
CA LEU A 100 -12.29 -6.24 8.18
C LEU A 100 -12.57 -4.83 7.69
N LYS A 101 -12.13 -3.83 8.47
CA LYS A 101 -12.23 -2.42 8.13
C LYS A 101 -11.27 -2.06 7.00
N ASN A 102 -11.82 -1.51 5.94
CA ASN A 102 -11.08 -1.05 4.78
C ASN A 102 -11.56 0.33 4.36
N ILE A 103 -10.73 1.03 3.63
CA ILE A 103 -11.07 2.28 2.94
C ILE A 103 -10.88 2.11 1.43
N VAL A 104 -11.75 2.79 0.68
CA VAL A 104 -11.62 2.96 -0.76
C VAL A 104 -10.95 4.30 -1.02
N LEU A 105 -9.95 4.31 -1.87
CA LEU A 105 -9.20 5.51 -2.25
C LEU A 105 -9.65 6.02 -3.62
N ASN A 106 -9.77 7.34 -3.77
CA ASN A 106 -10.12 8.01 -5.02
C ASN A 106 -8.93 8.11 -5.99
N ILE A 107 -8.18 7.03 -6.10
CA ILE A 107 -7.03 6.90 -6.99
C ILE A 107 -6.94 5.46 -7.50
N GLN A 108 -6.39 5.29 -8.66
CA GLN A 108 -6.09 3.97 -9.20
C GLN A 108 -4.66 3.57 -8.78
N SER A 109 -4.54 2.49 -8.00
CA SER A 109 -3.25 1.90 -7.68
C SER A 109 -2.67 1.15 -8.87
N ARG A 110 -1.35 0.98 -8.84
CA ARG A 110 -0.61 0.28 -9.89
C ARG A 110 0.08 -0.95 -9.31
N PRO A 111 0.33 -1.98 -10.12
CA PRO A 111 1.11 -3.15 -9.69
C PRO A 111 2.44 -2.72 -9.04
N GLY A 112 2.80 -3.37 -7.94
CA GLY A 112 3.98 -3.04 -7.14
C GLY A 112 3.74 -2.06 -5.99
N GLN A 113 2.56 -1.46 -5.88
CA GLN A 113 2.22 -0.56 -4.77
C GLN A 113 1.58 -1.24 -3.56
N SER A 114 1.21 -2.52 -3.64
CA SER A 114 0.70 -3.26 -2.47
C SER A 114 1.72 -3.22 -1.32
N GLY A 115 1.24 -3.01 -0.10
CA GLY A 115 2.08 -2.77 1.08
C GLY A 115 2.42 -1.29 1.32
N SER A 116 2.05 -0.38 0.43
CA SER A 116 2.29 1.05 0.59
C SER A 116 1.47 1.64 1.74
N PRO A 117 2.09 2.52 2.59
CA PRO A 117 1.37 3.18 3.66
C PRO A 117 0.43 4.26 3.13
N ILE A 118 -0.76 4.34 3.74
CA ILE A 118 -1.71 5.42 3.58
C ILE A 118 -1.50 6.40 4.73
N VAL A 119 -0.91 7.52 4.41
CA VAL A 119 -0.49 8.53 5.40
C VAL A 119 -1.53 9.64 5.50
N ILE A 120 -1.82 10.06 6.73
CA ILE A 120 -2.53 11.30 7.03
C ILE A 120 -1.46 12.35 7.35
N PRO A 121 -1.13 13.26 6.41
CA PRO A 121 0.01 14.17 6.59
C PRO A 121 -0.13 15.07 7.83
N GLU A 122 -1.31 15.62 8.05
CA GLU A 122 -1.61 16.53 9.15
C GLU A 122 -1.42 15.89 10.54
N LYS A 123 -1.73 14.59 10.64
CA LYS A 123 -1.63 13.84 11.91
C LYS A 123 -0.29 13.11 12.05
N ARG A 124 0.53 13.06 11.01
CA ARG A 124 1.73 12.21 10.92
C ARG A 124 1.43 10.76 11.31
N ALA A 125 0.34 10.24 10.81
CA ALA A 125 -0.17 8.91 11.13
C ALA A 125 -0.38 8.08 9.88
N ILE A 126 -0.28 6.75 10.02
CA ILE A 126 -0.59 5.76 9.00
C ILE A 126 -1.96 5.19 9.33
N ALA A 127 -2.95 5.49 8.50
CA ALA A 127 -4.32 5.02 8.66
C ALA A 127 -4.55 3.61 8.13
N GLY A 128 -3.78 3.22 7.13
CA GLY A 128 -3.95 1.93 6.47
C GLY A 128 -2.77 1.53 5.61
N ILE A 129 -2.84 0.33 5.07
CA ILE A 129 -1.87 -0.23 4.11
C ILE A 129 -2.63 -0.63 2.85
N LEU A 130 -2.08 -0.26 1.70
CA LEU A 130 -2.63 -0.63 0.40
C LEU A 130 -2.55 -2.14 0.22
N ILE A 131 -3.69 -2.79 0.01
CA ILE A 131 -3.74 -4.24 -0.24
C ILE A 131 -3.92 -4.57 -1.72
N GLY A 132 -4.53 -3.68 -2.48
CA GLY A 132 -4.73 -3.89 -3.92
C GLY A 132 -5.91 -3.14 -4.49
N SER A 133 -6.38 -3.64 -5.62
CA SER A 133 -7.53 -3.10 -6.32
C SER A 133 -8.59 -4.18 -6.54
N TYR A 134 -9.83 -3.77 -6.45
CA TYR A 134 -10.98 -4.59 -6.79
C TYR A 134 -11.43 -4.26 -8.21
N ALA A 135 -11.52 -5.29 -9.05
CA ALA A 135 -12.18 -5.23 -10.34
C ALA A 135 -13.36 -6.21 -10.34
N PRO A 136 -14.55 -5.81 -10.79
CA PRO A 136 -15.66 -6.74 -10.93
C PRO A 136 -15.28 -7.84 -11.93
N GLN A 137 -15.52 -9.11 -11.56
CA GLN A 137 -15.36 -10.22 -12.48
C GLN A 137 -16.55 -10.26 -13.42
N VAL A 138 -16.34 -9.96 -14.70
CA VAL A 138 -17.34 -10.12 -15.75
C VAL A 138 -16.97 -11.33 -16.60
N ASN A 139 -17.87 -12.27 -16.75
CA ASN A 139 -17.68 -13.42 -17.63
C ASN A 139 -17.55 -12.96 -19.09
N GLY A 140 -16.38 -13.13 -19.66
CA GLY A 140 -16.04 -12.77 -21.05
C GLY A 140 -15.21 -11.49 -21.13
N SER A 141 -13.88 -11.61 -21.01
CA SER A 141 -12.99 -10.49 -21.26
C SER A 141 -12.82 -10.27 -22.76
N ILE A 142 -13.11 -9.06 -23.22
CA ILE A 142 -12.76 -8.62 -24.57
C ILE A 142 -11.45 -7.83 -24.43
N SER A 143 -10.35 -8.39 -24.93
CA SER A 143 -9.10 -7.63 -25.00
C SER A 143 -9.11 -6.72 -26.23
N ILE A 144 -9.01 -5.43 -26.02
CA ILE A 144 -8.87 -4.44 -27.10
C ILE A 144 -7.41 -3.97 -27.10
N GLY A 145 -6.66 -4.35 -28.14
CA GLY A 145 -5.25 -3.98 -28.25
C GLY A 145 -4.35 -4.55 -27.15
N GLY A 146 -4.71 -5.69 -26.55
CA GLY A 146 -3.95 -6.33 -25.46
C GLY A 146 -4.25 -5.74 -24.06
N ILE A 147 -5.18 -4.80 -23.96
CA ILE A 147 -5.64 -4.22 -22.68
C ILE A 147 -7.01 -4.81 -22.36
N ASP A 148 -7.15 -5.37 -21.16
CA ASP A 148 -8.46 -5.72 -20.61
C ASP A 148 -9.14 -4.46 -20.09
N PRO A 149 -10.27 -4.00 -20.68
CA PRO A 149 -10.98 -2.82 -20.22
C PRO A 149 -11.43 -2.89 -18.75
N GLN A 150 -11.59 -4.08 -18.20
CA GLN A 150 -11.95 -4.27 -16.79
C GLN A 150 -10.86 -3.78 -15.85
N THR A 151 -9.60 -3.81 -16.28
CA THR A 151 -8.48 -3.28 -15.48
C THR A 151 -8.48 -1.75 -15.38
N LEU A 152 -9.27 -1.07 -16.21
CA LEU A 152 -9.41 0.38 -16.22
C LEU A 152 -10.43 0.90 -15.18
N HIS A 153 -11.26 0.02 -14.63
CA HIS A 153 -12.36 0.36 -13.70
C HIS A 153 -12.14 -0.23 -12.30
N GLN A 154 -10.90 -0.23 -11.84
CA GLN A 154 -10.55 -0.77 -10.53
C GLN A 154 -10.73 0.28 -9.44
N THR A 155 -11.24 -0.16 -8.28
CA THR A 155 -11.22 0.63 -7.05
C THR A 155 -10.06 0.20 -6.17
N THR A 156 -9.32 1.17 -5.64
CA THR A 156 -8.16 0.93 -4.78
C THR A 156 -8.60 0.78 -3.34
N HIS A 157 -8.16 -0.31 -2.69
CA HIS A 157 -8.52 -0.63 -1.32
C HIS A 157 -7.27 -0.62 -0.41
N ALA A 158 -7.45 -0.12 0.79
CA ALA A 158 -6.45 -0.19 1.85
C ALA A 158 -7.09 -0.72 3.13
N ILE A 159 -6.39 -1.64 3.79
CA ILE A 159 -6.80 -2.20 5.08
C ILE A 159 -6.40 -1.27 6.22
N SER A 160 -7.18 -1.25 7.30
CA SER A 160 -6.90 -0.45 8.50
C SER A 160 -5.57 -0.82 9.14
N ALA A 161 -4.77 0.19 9.51
CA ALA A 161 -3.50 -0.02 10.20
C ALA A 161 -3.66 -0.52 11.64
N GLU A 162 -4.89 -0.52 12.20
CA GLU A 162 -5.17 -1.10 13.51
C GLU A 162 -4.78 -2.58 13.60
N TYR A 163 -4.97 -3.35 12.51
CA TYR A 163 -4.58 -4.77 12.48
C TYR A 163 -3.06 -4.98 12.56
N ILE A 164 -2.27 -4.02 12.07
CA ILE A 164 -0.81 -4.03 12.23
C ILE A 164 -0.45 -3.69 13.69
N LYS A 165 -1.14 -2.71 14.26
CA LYS A 165 -0.93 -2.31 15.64
C LYS A 165 -1.20 -3.46 16.60
N GLU A 166 -2.30 -4.18 16.42
CA GLU A 166 -2.66 -5.37 17.20
C GLU A 166 -1.59 -6.48 17.11
N MET A 167 -0.91 -6.64 15.96
CA MET A 167 0.18 -7.61 15.78
C MET A 167 1.49 -7.18 16.44
N LEU A 168 1.65 -5.90 16.83
CA LEU A 168 2.85 -5.37 17.46
C LEU A 168 2.74 -5.27 18.99
N GLU A 169 1.55 -5.37 19.54
CA GLU A 169 1.26 -5.39 20.97
C GLU A 169 1.44 -6.79 21.57
#